data_b7dfcef4996bc5927176009214b5da2c
#
_entry.id   b7dfcef4996bc5927176009214b5da2c
#
_cell.length_a   1.000
_cell.length_b   1.000
_cell.length_c   1.000
_cell.angle_alpha   90.00
_cell.angle_beta   90.00
_cell.angle_gamma   90.00
#
_symmetry.space_group_name_H-M   'P 1'
#
loop_
_entity.id
_entity.type
_entity.pdbx_description
1 polymer ?
#
loop_
_entity_poly.entity_id
_entity_poly.type
_entity_poly.pdbx_seq_one_letter_code
_entity_poly.pdbx_strand_id
1 'polypeptide(L)'
;MASKMRALVFDGYTDEPACLGVPPFISPYVRMAYGALRAAGADVGYATIDQWRTERIDLSRFDLLAAVRHVAVPGKYLRGMPASDRELAEIGGGFRGASIVSLGLGASRGNAPPALKDAFHRVADEDLDAGLHDLVASGSYVDRRRTTEEWNDWLLRGTEACMSHPDHGGPLIAEVQMSRGCVRYVSGGCGFCTEPLHGEVVFRAPKDILAETEALGRAGVRHLRLGAQSCVYSYMAKGVGETETPTPSPDMTEKLLRSISEVVRPAVLHLDNANPAVIASHPDEAREVTKAIAKHCTSGNVLAFGLESADPSVFRTNNLNADPDQTLAAIRLVNEVGAARGADGLPRVLPGVNFLAGLSGETKETYRLNMDFLKGVLSEGLLLRRTNIRQVIPSRKKFPGVRSKGEFLRFKRWVRQEIDLPMLERIVPDGTVLRSVYTELREGGRTFGRQVGTYPILVGLPYPVEEGRWVDVAVTGRGPKSVIGIMQPTPANTASLAMLEAVPGIGRRRAMAIVRGRPYHKSEELWKVLGEDDSLAAARTHLALEDAERG
;
A
#
# COMPACT_ATOMS: atom_id res chain seq x y z
N MET A 1 13.61 33.17 27.86
CA MET A 1 13.04 31.86 27.46
C MET A 1 14.09 31.18 26.64
N ALA A 2 14.51 29.96 26.98
CA ALA A 2 15.42 29.19 26.13
C ALA A 2 14.76 29.01 24.76
N SER A 3 15.53 29.18 23.68
CA SER A 3 15.06 28.97 22.32
C SER A 3 14.57 27.51 22.19
N LYS A 4 13.37 27.32 21.68
CA LYS A 4 12.79 26.01 21.47
C LYS A 4 13.60 25.29 20.38
N MET A 5 14.02 24.04 20.62
CA MET A 5 14.77 23.26 19.62
C MET A 5 13.92 23.09 18.35
N ARG A 6 14.49 23.41 17.20
CA ARG A 6 13.84 23.24 15.89
C ARG A 6 14.31 21.93 15.26
N ALA A 7 13.39 21.00 15.10
CA ALA A 7 13.67 19.69 14.54
C ALA A 7 13.02 19.51 13.16
N LEU A 8 13.71 18.82 12.26
CA LEU A 8 13.15 18.39 10.98
C LEU A 8 12.98 16.87 10.97
N VAL A 9 11.75 16.41 10.77
CA VAL A 9 11.50 15.02 10.38
C VAL A 9 11.55 14.92 8.87
N PHE A 10 12.56 14.20 8.37
CA PHE A 10 12.81 14.02 6.96
C PHE A 10 12.31 12.65 6.53
N ASP A 11 11.27 12.65 5.68
CA ASP A 11 10.67 11.45 5.13
C ASP A 11 11.40 11.02 3.85
N GLY A 12 12.32 10.09 4.00
CA GLY A 12 13.01 9.44 2.88
C GLY A 12 12.15 8.38 2.19
N TYR A 13 10.90 8.30 2.55
CA TYR A 13 9.87 7.33 2.20
C TYR A 13 10.17 5.91 2.66
N THR A 14 9.22 5.36 3.35
CA THR A 14 9.10 3.90 3.51
C THR A 14 8.52 3.36 2.22
N ASP A 15 9.25 2.51 1.51
CA ASP A 15 8.73 1.89 0.29
C ASP A 15 7.61 0.91 0.64
N GLU A 16 6.42 1.27 0.25
CA GLU A 16 5.23 0.45 0.44
C GLU A 16 4.66 0.01 -0.92
N PRO A 17 5.16 -1.12 -1.46
CA PRO A 17 4.74 -1.58 -2.79
C PRO A 17 3.27 -1.95 -2.85
N ALA A 18 2.61 -2.15 -1.71
CA ALA A 18 1.17 -2.33 -1.66
C ALA A 18 0.40 -1.10 -2.15
N CYS A 19 1.01 0.09 -2.12
CA CYS A 19 0.42 1.33 -2.61
C CYS A 19 1.00 1.79 -3.96
N LEU A 20 1.65 0.93 -4.74
CA LEU A 20 2.47 1.25 -5.91
C LEU A 20 3.69 2.13 -5.58
N GLY A 21 4.19 1.99 -4.35
CA GLY A 21 5.27 2.81 -3.85
C GLY A 21 4.78 4.18 -3.39
N VAL A 22 5.69 5.07 -3.15
CA VAL A 22 5.46 6.43 -2.67
C VAL A 22 5.54 7.46 -3.79
N PRO A 23 5.02 8.66 -3.56
CA PRO A 23 3.87 8.95 -2.75
C PRO A 23 2.61 8.30 -3.32
N PRO A 24 1.49 8.24 -2.73
CA PRO A 24 0.92 9.10 -1.69
C PRO A 24 0.77 8.38 -0.33
N PHE A 25 1.83 7.96 0.28
CA PHE A 25 1.80 7.15 1.50
C PHE A 25 2.63 7.79 2.62
N ILE A 26 2.09 7.90 3.83
CA ILE A 26 2.83 8.28 5.03
C ILE A 26 2.85 7.14 6.04
N SER A 27 4.06 6.74 6.46
CA SER A 27 4.24 5.65 7.40
C SER A 27 3.97 6.04 8.85
N PRO A 28 3.61 5.10 9.73
CA PRO A 28 3.49 5.36 11.16
C PRO A 28 4.83 5.76 11.79
N TYR A 29 5.94 5.29 11.26
CA TYR A 29 7.28 5.59 11.81
C TYR A 29 7.64 7.06 11.70
N VAL A 30 7.35 7.69 10.59
CA VAL A 30 7.52 9.14 10.37
C VAL A 30 6.62 9.92 11.32
N ARG A 31 5.36 9.51 11.46
CA ARG A 31 4.40 10.16 12.35
C ARG A 31 4.80 10.00 13.82
N MET A 32 5.32 8.83 14.23
CA MET A 32 5.83 8.62 15.59
C MET A 32 7.05 9.52 15.89
N ALA A 33 8.01 9.61 14.97
CA ALA A 33 9.16 10.50 15.13
C ALA A 33 8.72 11.96 15.29
N TYR A 34 7.78 12.42 14.46
CA TYR A 34 7.20 13.76 14.56
C TYR A 34 6.51 13.98 15.92
N GLY A 35 5.64 13.06 16.32
CA GLY A 35 4.89 13.14 17.56
C GLY A 35 5.76 13.08 18.81
N ALA A 36 6.81 12.26 18.82
CA ALA A 36 7.79 12.17 19.90
C ALA A 36 8.53 13.51 20.13
N LEU A 37 8.99 14.14 19.04
CA LEU A 37 9.62 15.45 19.09
C LEU A 37 8.66 16.53 19.57
N ARG A 38 7.40 16.52 19.13
CA ARG A 38 6.34 17.42 19.62
C ARG A 38 6.05 17.19 21.10
N ALA A 39 5.99 15.94 21.55
CA ALA A 39 5.77 15.59 22.97
C ALA A 39 6.91 16.11 23.86
N ALA A 40 8.15 16.04 23.39
CA ALA A 40 9.32 16.57 24.09
C ALA A 40 9.43 18.10 24.02
N GLY A 41 8.54 18.79 23.30
CA GLY A 41 8.47 20.25 23.28
C GLY A 41 9.23 20.92 22.12
N ALA A 42 9.75 20.18 21.14
CA ALA A 42 10.40 20.76 19.96
C ALA A 42 9.39 21.50 19.05
N ASP A 43 9.92 22.44 18.27
CA ASP A 43 9.26 22.97 17.08
C ASP A 43 9.64 22.09 15.89
N VAL A 44 8.64 21.41 15.27
CA VAL A 44 8.90 20.31 14.35
C VAL A 44 8.41 20.64 12.95
N GLY A 45 9.35 20.64 11.99
CA GLY A 45 9.07 20.66 10.57
C GLY A 45 9.01 19.24 10.00
N TYR A 46 8.35 19.12 8.85
CA TYR A 46 8.27 17.88 8.07
C TYR A 46 8.65 18.18 6.62
N ALA A 47 9.41 17.29 6.00
CA ALA A 47 9.74 17.38 4.59
C ALA A 47 9.98 15.99 3.99
N THR A 48 9.64 15.84 2.71
CA THR A 48 9.87 14.62 1.94
C THR A 48 11.12 14.69 1.09
N ILE A 49 11.63 13.55 0.67
CA ILE A 49 12.74 13.46 -0.28
C ILE A 49 12.42 14.14 -1.63
N ASP A 50 11.17 14.13 -2.08
CA ASP A 50 10.80 14.77 -3.33
C ASP A 50 10.77 16.29 -3.20
N GLN A 51 10.37 16.84 -2.06
CA GLN A 51 10.53 18.26 -1.75
C GLN A 51 12.02 18.65 -1.72
N TRP A 52 12.89 17.82 -1.13
CA TRP A 52 14.34 18.04 -1.18
C TRP A 52 14.86 18.12 -2.63
N ARG A 53 14.40 17.24 -3.50
CA ARG A 53 14.82 17.18 -4.91
C ARG A 53 14.38 18.41 -5.70
N THR A 54 13.23 18.98 -5.36
CA THR A 54 12.58 20.06 -6.14
C THR A 54 12.72 21.44 -5.52
N GLU A 55 12.64 21.56 -4.18
CA GLU A 55 12.50 22.84 -3.48
C GLU A 55 13.78 23.29 -2.76
N ARG A 56 14.81 22.46 -2.67
CA ARG A 56 16.08 22.73 -1.94
C ARG A 56 15.83 23.27 -0.52
N ILE A 57 15.34 22.40 0.36
CA ILE A 57 15.03 22.73 1.75
C ILE A 57 16.22 23.33 2.46
N ASP A 58 16.05 24.48 3.11
CA ASP A 58 17.06 25.13 3.91
C ASP A 58 17.24 24.42 5.27
N LEU A 59 18.20 23.52 5.34
CA LEU A 59 18.52 22.74 6.55
C LEU A 59 19.12 23.58 7.67
N SER A 60 19.67 24.79 7.38
CA SER A 60 20.30 25.65 8.39
C SER A 60 19.32 26.18 9.42
N ARG A 61 18.03 26.07 9.15
CA ARG A 61 16.95 26.51 10.05
C ARG A 61 16.70 25.54 11.20
N PHE A 62 17.28 24.35 11.18
CA PHE A 62 17.01 23.27 12.13
C PHE A 62 18.25 22.94 12.96
N ASP A 63 18.01 22.56 14.20
CA ASP A 63 19.01 22.18 15.19
C ASP A 63 19.15 20.63 15.24
N LEU A 64 18.10 19.92 14.83
CA LEU A 64 18.01 18.45 14.84
C LEU A 64 17.42 17.93 13.52
N LEU A 65 18.02 16.92 12.95
CA LEU A 65 17.53 16.17 11.77
C LEU A 65 17.21 14.73 12.16
N ALA A 66 15.97 14.32 11.97
CA ALA A 66 15.51 12.95 12.12
C ALA A 66 15.12 12.39 10.74
N ALA A 67 15.95 11.58 10.11
CA ALA A 67 15.68 10.99 8.81
C ALA A 67 15.09 9.58 8.96
N VAL A 68 13.97 9.32 8.28
CA VAL A 68 13.30 8.02 8.26
C VAL A 68 13.30 7.48 6.85
N ARG A 69 13.91 6.31 6.67
CA ARG A 69 13.89 5.56 5.41
C ARG A 69 13.90 4.08 5.73
N HIS A 70 13.10 3.33 5.01
CA HIS A 70 13.12 1.87 5.04
C HIS A 70 13.70 1.31 3.74
N VAL A 71 13.76 -0.01 3.62
CA VAL A 71 14.31 -0.66 2.43
C VAL A 71 13.49 -0.27 1.19
N ALA A 72 14.18 0.26 0.18
CA ALA A 72 13.58 0.49 -1.13
C ALA A 72 13.51 -0.81 -1.92
N VAL A 73 12.34 -1.13 -2.46
CA VAL A 73 12.16 -2.28 -3.36
C VAL A 73 12.38 -1.84 -4.80
N PRO A 74 13.32 -2.43 -5.55
CA PRO A 74 13.53 -2.08 -6.95
C PRO A 74 12.26 -2.26 -7.78
N GLY A 75 11.80 -1.21 -8.45
CA GLY A 75 10.58 -1.24 -9.25
C GLY A 75 10.36 0.04 -10.04
N LYS A 76 9.24 0.10 -10.76
CA LYS A 76 8.74 1.34 -11.34
C LYS A 76 7.78 1.99 -10.35
N TYR A 77 8.06 3.21 -10.00
CA TYR A 77 7.19 4.08 -9.23
C TYR A 77 6.38 4.95 -10.19
N LEU A 78 5.13 5.22 -9.85
CA LEU A 78 4.29 6.07 -10.70
C LEU A 78 4.77 7.52 -10.66
N ARG A 79 5.14 7.99 -9.47
CA ARG A 79 5.65 9.33 -9.22
C ARG A 79 6.88 9.21 -8.30
N GLY A 80 7.12 9.91 -7.30
CA GLY A 80 8.27 9.91 -6.42
C GLY A 80 8.95 8.56 -6.15
N MET A 81 10.19 8.59 -5.75
CA MET A 81 10.99 7.42 -5.39
C MET A 81 11.57 7.54 -3.98
N PRO A 82 11.71 6.42 -3.23
CA PRO A 82 12.42 6.43 -1.95
C PRO A 82 13.83 7.02 -2.07
N ALA A 83 14.29 7.64 -0.99
CA ALA A 83 15.63 8.19 -0.90
C ALA A 83 16.68 7.08 -1.10
N SER A 84 17.67 7.34 -1.91
CA SER A 84 18.86 6.51 -2.02
C SER A 84 19.83 6.77 -0.85
N ASP A 85 20.71 5.82 -0.58
CA ASP A 85 21.75 5.99 0.45
C ASP A 85 22.65 7.19 0.15
N ARG A 86 22.88 7.48 -1.13
CA ARG A 86 23.66 8.65 -1.57
C ARG A 86 22.97 9.96 -1.22
N GLU A 87 21.67 10.09 -1.52
CA GLU A 87 20.91 11.30 -1.19
C GLU A 87 20.84 11.53 0.31
N LEU A 88 20.58 10.46 1.09
CA LEU A 88 20.58 10.57 2.55
C LEU A 88 21.97 10.96 3.09
N ALA A 89 23.04 10.41 2.54
CA ALA A 89 24.40 10.78 2.94
C ALA A 89 24.71 12.24 2.60
N GLU A 90 24.23 12.76 1.47
CA GLU A 90 24.35 14.17 1.11
C GLU A 90 23.60 15.07 2.10
N ILE A 91 22.37 14.69 2.46
CA ILE A 91 21.54 15.43 3.43
C ILE A 91 22.19 15.43 4.82
N GLY A 92 22.56 14.23 5.33
CA GLY A 92 23.18 14.09 6.65
C GLY A 92 24.53 14.79 6.75
N GLY A 93 25.39 14.62 5.74
CA GLY A 93 26.73 15.26 5.69
C GLY A 93 26.69 16.79 5.52
N GLY A 94 25.62 17.32 4.93
CA GLY A 94 25.37 18.77 4.82
C GLY A 94 24.75 19.40 6.06
N PHE A 95 24.26 18.59 7.01
CA PHE A 95 23.58 19.06 8.21
C PHE A 95 24.57 19.36 9.35
N ARG A 96 24.47 20.54 9.97
CA ARG A 96 25.41 20.98 11.01
C ARG A 96 25.00 20.65 12.44
N GLY A 97 23.73 20.37 12.70
CA GLY A 97 23.19 20.01 14.01
C GLY A 97 23.23 18.49 14.27
N ALA A 98 22.59 18.03 15.34
CA ALA A 98 22.44 16.61 15.61
C ALA A 98 21.62 15.92 14.52
N SER A 99 22.10 14.79 13.97
CA SER A 99 21.42 14.06 12.91
C SER A 99 21.34 12.57 13.20
N ILE A 100 20.12 12.02 13.13
CA ILE A 100 19.83 10.61 13.39
C ILE A 100 19.06 10.03 12.20
N VAL A 101 19.41 8.82 11.76
CA VAL A 101 18.70 8.10 10.71
C VAL A 101 18.19 6.75 11.17
N SER A 102 16.95 6.41 10.77
CA SER A 102 16.37 5.06 10.88
C SER A 102 16.25 4.44 9.50
N LEU A 103 16.71 3.20 9.36
CA LEU A 103 16.70 2.44 8.11
C LEU A 103 15.70 1.28 8.11
N GLY A 104 15.08 0.99 9.25
CA GLY A 104 14.09 -0.09 9.43
C GLY A 104 14.64 -1.50 9.21
N LEU A 105 13.75 -2.49 9.23
CA LEU A 105 14.01 -3.91 8.93
C LEU A 105 15.26 -4.51 9.63
N GLY A 106 15.47 -4.17 10.91
CA GLY A 106 16.61 -4.65 11.68
C GLY A 106 17.97 -4.08 11.22
N ALA A 107 17.95 -3.01 10.44
CA ALA A 107 19.15 -2.24 10.15
C ALA A 107 19.57 -1.51 11.42
N SER A 108 20.82 -1.75 11.82
CA SER A 108 21.48 -1.15 12.99
C SER A 108 22.74 -0.44 12.54
N ARG A 109 23.37 0.29 13.45
CA ARG A 109 24.69 0.89 13.19
C ARG A 109 25.71 -0.14 12.71
N GLY A 110 25.61 -1.40 13.19
CA GLY A 110 26.52 -2.49 12.80
C GLY A 110 26.46 -2.82 11.31
N ASN A 111 25.29 -2.86 10.72
CA ASN A 111 25.02 -3.28 9.35
C ASN A 111 24.56 -2.15 8.40
N ALA A 112 24.50 -0.92 8.88
CA ALA A 112 24.18 0.24 8.04
C ALA A 112 25.25 0.48 6.96
N PRO A 113 24.88 1.02 5.79
CA PRO A 113 25.82 1.42 4.75
C PRO A 113 26.90 2.39 5.30
N PRO A 114 28.19 2.20 4.97
CA PRO A 114 29.28 3.06 5.46
C PRO A 114 29.00 4.55 5.23
N ALA A 115 28.53 4.93 4.06
CA ALA A 115 28.20 6.31 3.71
C ALA A 115 27.19 6.96 4.68
N LEU A 116 26.23 6.19 5.22
CA LEU A 116 25.26 6.71 6.19
C LEU A 116 25.84 6.78 7.62
N LYS A 117 26.72 5.84 7.97
CA LYS A 117 27.45 5.91 9.26
C LYS A 117 28.34 7.14 9.36
N ASP A 118 28.94 7.53 8.25
CA ASP A 118 29.85 8.69 8.18
C ASP A 118 29.08 10.01 8.09
N ALA A 119 27.90 10.01 7.48
CA ALA A 119 27.08 11.20 7.23
C ALA A 119 26.18 11.60 8.40
N PHE A 120 25.77 10.65 9.23
CA PHE A 120 24.87 10.90 10.36
C PHE A 120 25.61 10.71 11.70
N HIS A 121 25.30 11.55 12.68
CA HIS A 121 25.84 11.40 14.04
C HIS A 121 25.42 10.04 14.64
N ARG A 122 24.25 9.54 14.26
CA ARG A 122 23.75 8.25 14.73
C ARG A 122 22.85 7.54 13.70
N VAL A 123 22.97 6.22 13.65
CA VAL A 123 21.97 5.31 13.10
C VAL A 123 21.21 4.73 14.29
N ALA A 124 19.88 4.82 14.30
CA ALA A 124 19.06 4.28 15.38
C ALA A 124 19.11 2.75 15.36
N ASP A 125 19.36 2.15 16.50
CA ASP A 125 19.41 0.69 16.69
C ASP A 125 18.06 0.13 17.18
N GLU A 126 17.31 0.93 17.95
CA GLU A 126 15.97 0.61 18.45
C GLU A 126 14.95 1.63 17.89
N ASP A 127 13.95 2.01 18.68
CA ASP A 127 12.90 2.93 18.22
C ASP A 127 13.44 4.38 18.13
N LEU A 128 13.59 4.88 16.90
CA LEU A 128 14.08 6.23 16.61
C LEU A 128 13.35 7.30 17.41
N ASP A 129 12.01 7.20 17.46
CA ASP A 129 11.14 8.16 18.13
C ASP A 129 11.42 8.23 19.64
N ALA A 130 11.68 7.11 20.32
CA ALA A 130 12.04 7.08 21.72
C ALA A 130 13.38 7.79 21.99
N GLY A 131 14.38 7.50 21.18
CA GLY A 131 15.67 8.18 21.27
C GLY A 131 15.61 9.68 20.97
N LEU A 132 14.78 10.11 20.01
CA LEU A 132 14.54 11.52 19.69
C LEU A 132 13.86 12.25 20.83
N HIS A 133 12.83 11.63 21.44
CA HIS A 133 12.16 12.17 22.61
C HIS A 133 13.15 12.44 23.75
N ASP A 134 13.97 11.42 24.09
CA ASP A 134 14.94 11.51 25.18
C ASP A 134 16.01 12.57 24.89
N LEU A 135 16.49 12.67 23.64
CA LEU A 135 17.45 13.68 23.24
C LEU A 135 16.92 15.11 23.45
N VAL A 136 15.67 15.37 23.11
CA VAL A 136 15.06 16.71 23.29
C VAL A 136 14.72 16.99 24.75
N ALA A 137 14.19 15.99 25.46
CA ALA A 137 13.74 16.16 26.84
C ALA A 137 14.90 16.21 27.86
N SER A 138 15.98 15.45 27.64
CA SER A 138 17.09 15.30 28.61
C SER A 138 18.47 15.69 28.07
N GLY A 139 18.59 15.99 26.78
CA GLY A 139 19.87 16.27 26.12
C GLY A 139 20.66 15.01 25.76
N SER A 140 20.14 13.80 25.99
CA SER A 140 20.84 12.54 25.74
C SER A 140 19.99 11.60 24.90
N TYR A 141 20.54 11.11 23.78
CA TYR A 141 19.88 10.09 22.95
C TYR A 141 20.08 8.71 23.58
N VAL A 142 18.96 8.03 23.89
CA VAL A 142 18.99 6.66 24.43
C VAL A 142 18.36 5.71 23.41
N ASP A 143 19.11 4.70 22.95
CA ASP A 143 18.56 3.61 22.13
C ASP A 143 17.70 2.71 23.03
N ARG A 144 16.40 2.86 22.94
CA ARG A 144 15.40 2.08 23.69
C ARG A 144 14.12 1.88 22.88
N ARG A 145 13.31 0.95 23.33
CA ARG A 145 11.97 0.76 22.81
C ARG A 145 11.00 1.76 23.45
N ARG A 146 10.04 2.23 22.66
CA ARG A 146 8.91 3.02 23.17
C ARG A 146 8.00 2.17 24.03
N THR A 147 7.36 2.77 25.01
CA THR A 147 6.26 2.15 25.76
C THR A 147 4.97 2.18 24.95
N THR A 148 3.91 1.49 25.40
CA THR A 148 2.60 1.50 24.74
C THR A 148 1.94 2.88 24.85
N GLU A 149 2.13 3.57 25.96
CA GLU A 149 1.62 4.93 26.20
C GLU A 149 2.29 5.92 25.25
N GLU A 150 3.62 5.88 25.14
CA GLU A 150 4.39 6.68 24.20
C GLU A 150 3.96 6.41 22.76
N TRP A 151 3.77 5.16 22.39
CA TRP A 151 3.30 4.76 21.07
C TRP A 151 1.99 5.43 20.69
N ASN A 152 1.00 5.37 21.59
CA ASN A 152 -0.32 5.94 21.36
C ASN A 152 -0.30 7.49 21.36
N ASP A 153 0.38 8.13 22.33
CA ASP A 153 0.49 9.58 22.41
C ASP A 153 1.22 10.16 21.18
N TRP A 154 2.34 9.53 20.78
CA TRP A 154 3.13 10.05 19.66
C TRP A 154 2.44 9.87 18.31
N LEU A 155 1.67 8.80 18.11
CA LEU A 155 0.85 8.66 16.90
C LEU A 155 -0.27 9.71 16.82
N LEU A 156 -0.90 10.03 17.96
CA LEU A 156 -1.90 11.10 18.02
C LEU A 156 -1.30 12.47 17.65
N ARG A 157 -0.19 12.85 18.27
CA ARG A 157 0.52 14.11 17.96
C ARG A 157 1.10 14.11 16.54
N GLY A 158 1.53 12.95 16.06
CA GLY A 158 2.11 12.78 14.74
C GLY A 158 1.13 12.91 13.58
N THR A 159 -0.18 13.01 13.85
CA THR A 159 -1.18 13.31 12.80
C THR A 159 -0.94 14.68 12.15
N GLU A 160 -0.34 15.63 12.88
CA GLU A 160 0.05 16.93 12.34
C GLU A 160 1.01 16.83 11.14
N ALA A 161 1.89 15.82 11.11
CA ALA A 161 2.81 15.61 9.98
C ALA A 161 2.07 15.41 8.65
N CYS A 162 0.87 14.81 8.68
CA CYS A 162 0.07 14.58 7.48
C CYS A 162 -0.32 15.88 6.79
N MET A 163 -0.55 16.97 7.56
CA MET A 163 -0.94 18.27 7.00
C MET A 163 0.18 18.95 6.20
N SER A 164 1.42 18.56 6.46
CA SER A 164 2.61 19.07 5.72
C SER A 164 3.02 18.16 4.56
N HIS A 165 2.34 17.02 4.37
CA HIS A 165 2.64 16.11 3.27
C HIS A 165 2.14 16.70 1.94
N PRO A 166 2.92 16.64 0.82
CA PRO A 166 2.52 17.20 -0.48
C PRO A 166 1.18 16.66 -1.02
N ASP A 167 0.81 15.43 -0.67
CA ASP A 167 -0.46 14.82 -1.09
C ASP A 167 -1.60 15.01 -0.09
N HIS A 168 -1.42 15.86 0.93
CA HIS A 168 -2.50 16.19 1.86
C HIS A 168 -3.67 16.86 1.14
N GLY A 169 -4.89 16.47 1.49
CA GLY A 169 -6.10 16.92 0.79
C GLY A 169 -6.38 16.20 -0.54
N GLY A 170 -5.43 15.37 -1.01
CA GLY A 170 -5.52 14.54 -2.21
C GLY A 170 -5.49 13.04 -1.87
N PRO A 171 -4.64 12.24 -2.54
CA PRO A 171 -4.64 10.78 -2.43
C PRO A 171 -3.86 10.23 -1.22
N LEU A 172 -3.47 11.05 -0.26
CA LEU A 172 -2.63 10.62 0.87
C LEU A 172 -3.25 9.47 1.64
N ILE A 173 -2.53 8.36 1.75
CA ILE A 173 -2.86 7.20 2.58
C ILE A 173 -2.03 7.27 3.86
N ALA A 174 -2.68 7.30 5.03
CA ALA A 174 -1.99 7.12 6.30
C ALA A 174 -2.08 5.66 6.75
N GLU A 175 -0.93 5.06 7.02
CA GLU A 175 -0.88 3.73 7.62
C GLU A 175 -1.04 3.82 9.13
N VAL A 176 -1.95 3.01 9.66
CA VAL A 176 -2.23 2.87 11.10
C VAL A 176 -1.71 1.52 11.55
N GLN A 177 -0.78 1.51 12.47
CA GLN A 177 -0.19 0.29 13.02
C GLN A 177 -1.11 -0.29 14.09
N MET A 178 -1.48 -1.57 13.96
CA MET A 178 -2.37 -2.26 14.90
C MET A 178 -1.61 -3.05 15.98
N SER A 179 -0.43 -3.57 15.62
CA SER A 179 0.42 -4.39 16.51
C SER A 179 1.89 -4.33 16.12
N ARG A 180 2.76 -4.78 17.01
CA ARG A 180 4.18 -5.00 16.74
C ARG A 180 4.54 -6.44 17.14
N GLY A 181 5.40 -7.08 16.33
CA GLY A 181 5.79 -8.46 16.51
C GLY A 181 4.93 -9.44 15.72
N CYS A 182 5.25 -10.71 15.84
CA CYS A 182 4.59 -11.80 15.12
C CYS A 182 4.29 -12.94 16.08
N VAL A 183 3.07 -13.49 16.01
CA VAL A 183 2.64 -14.64 16.85
C VAL A 183 3.59 -15.85 16.75
N ARG A 184 4.33 -15.96 15.63
CA ARG A 184 5.34 -16.99 15.43
C ARG A 184 6.68 -16.74 16.16
N TYR A 185 6.76 -15.74 17.04
CA TYR A 185 7.94 -15.55 17.90
C TYR A 185 8.21 -16.78 18.77
N VAL A 186 7.19 -17.55 19.11
CA VAL A 186 7.27 -18.78 19.91
C VAL A 186 8.12 -19.87 19.26
N SER A 187 8.20 -19.90 17.91
CA SER A 187 9.02 -20.85 17.14
C SER A 187 10.20 -20.17 16.45
N GLY A 188 10.41 -18.88 16.72
CA GLY A 188 11.40 -18.06 16.04
C GLY A 188 10.97 -17.52 14.66
N GLY A 189 9.80 -17.90 14.14
CA GLY A 189 9.20 -17.40 12.89
C GLY A 189 9.98 -17.69 11.62
N CYS A 190 9.56 -17.06 10.51
CA CYS A 190 10.21 -17.22 9.20
C CYS A 190 11.68 -16.77 9.23
N GLY A 191 12.58 -17.59 8.67
CA GLY A 191 14.02 -17.39 8.78
C GLY A 191 14.56 -16.09 8.16
N PHE A 192 13.77 -15.38 7.39
CA PHE A 192 14.12 -14.08 6.77
C PHE A 192 13.49 -12.88 7.50
N CYS A 193 12.44 -13.10 8.33
CA CYS A 193 11.63 -12.04 8.89
C CYS A 193 12.17 -11.54 10.22
N THR A 194 12.19 -10.24 10.43
CA THR A 194 12.64 -9.59 11.67
C THR A 194 11.52 -9.41 12.70
N GLU A 195 10.25 -9.46 12.30
CA GLU A 195 9.12 -9.26 13.21
C GLU A 195 9.12 -10.18 14.45
N PRO A 196 9.47 -11.48 14.33
CA PRO A 196 9.57 -12.35 15.52
C PRO A 196 10.66 -11.94 16.52
N LEU A 197 11.64 -11.13 16.11
CA LEU A 197 12.72 -10.65 17.00
C LEU A 197 12.23 -9.59 18.00
N HIS A 198 11.04 -9.01 17.79
CA HIS A 198 10.42 -8.14 18.77
C HIS A 198 9.97 -8.86 20.04
N GLY A 199 9.93 -10.21 20.03
CA GLY A 199 9.45 -11.01 21.14
C GLY A 199 7.92 -11.06 21.18
N GLU A 200 7.33 -10.96 22.37
CA GLU A 200 5.89 -10.97 22.53
C GLU A 200 5.18 -9.93 21.67
N VAL A 201 4.05 -10.34 21.12
CA VAL A 201 3.25 -9.45 20.29
C VAL A 201 2.54 -8.42 21.17
N VAL A 202 2.73 -7.15 20.85
CA VAL A 202 2.04 -6.05 21.51
C VAL A 202 0.93 -5.55 20.59
N PHE A 203 -0.32 -5.68 21.01
CA PHE A 203 -1.49 -5.14 20.33
C PHE A 203 -1.86 -3.77 20.89
N ARG A 204 -2.20 -2.83 20.01
CA ARG A 204 -2.84 -1.59 20.42
C ARG A 204 -4.32 -1.83 20.69
N ALA A 205 -4.86 -1.23 21.74
CA ALA A 205 -6.26 -1.37 22.06
C ALA A 205 -7.16 -0.71 20.99
N PRO A 206 -8.36 -1.27 20.71
CA PRO A 206 -9.27 -0.69 19.72
C PRO A 206 -9.57 0.80 19.94
N LYS A 207 -9.69 1.23 21.20
CA LYS A 207 -9.92 2.65 21.55
C LYS A 207 -8.79 3.56 21.10
N ASP A 208 -7.53 3.11 21.19
CA ASP A 208 -6.36 3.90 20.84
C ASP A 208 -6.19 3.99 19.33
N ILE A 209 -6.50 2.91 18.60
CA ILE A 209 -6.55 2.91 17.14
C ILE A 209 -7.67 3.83 16.64
N LEU A 210 -8.85 3.78 17.27
CA LEU A 210 -9.96 4.67 16.91
C LEU A 210 -9.59 6.13 17.15
N ALA A 211 -9.01 6.47 18.31
CA ALA A 211 -8.58 7.84 18.62
C ALA A 211 -7.58 8.39 17.59
N GLU A 212 -6.61 7.57 17.14
CA GLU A 212 -5.69 7.94 16.08
C GLU A 212 -6.41 8.16 14.75
N THR A 213 -7.30 7.25 14.34
CA THR A 213 -8.03 7.38 13.08
C THR A 213 -8.97 8.58 13.06
N GLU A 214 -9.60 8.91 14.19
CA GLU A 214 -10.36 10.17 14.36
C GLU A 214 -9.46 11.40 14.23
N ALA A 215 -8.28 11.38 14.85
CA ALA A 215 -7.33 12.49 14.75
C ALA A 215 -6.83 12.67 13.30
N LEU A 216 -6.54 11.58 12.58
CA LEU A 216 -6.23 11.60 11.15
C LEU A 216 -7.39 12.17 10.32
N GLY A 217 -8.62 11.75 10.61
CA GLY A 217 -9.82 12.29 9.96
C GLY A 217 -9.99 13.81 10.19
N ARG A 218 -9.78 14.28 11.43
CA ARG A 218 -9.78 15.72 11.74
C ARG A 218 -8.66 16.49 11.04
N ALA A 219 -7.51 15.84 10.82
CA ALA A 219 -6.40 16.39 10.04
C ALA A 219 -6.64 16.33 8.52
N GLY A 220 -7.82 15.90 8.04
CA GLY A 220 -8.17 15.87 6.63
C GLY A 220 -7.73 14.61 5.87
N VAL A 221 -7.17 13.61 6.54
CA VAL A 221 -6.78 12.33 5.91
C VAL A 221 -8.02 11.46 5.69
N ARG A 222 -8.27 11.11 4.43
CA ARG A 222 -9.47 10.38 4.01
C ARG A 222 -9.22 8.91 3.65
N HIS A 223 -7.97 8.49 3.52
CA HIS A 223 -7.60 7.15 3.12
C HIS A 223 -6.73 6.51 4.21
N LEU A 224 -7.21 5.42 4.76
CA LEU A 224 -6.59 4.71 5.88
C LEU A 224 -6.23 3.28 5.46
N ARG A 225 -5.04 2.86 5.87
CA ARG A 225 -4.60 1.47 5.79
C ARG A 225 -4.26 0.98 7.18
N LEU A 226 -5.00 -0.01 7.69
CA LEU A 226 -4.62 -0.72 8.90
C LEU A 226 -3.54 -1.74 8.52
N GLY A 227 -2.30 -1.38 8.72
CA GLY A 227 -1.12 -2.10 8.27
C GLY A 227 -0.02 -2.15 9.32
N ALA A 228 1.22 -2.31 8.89
CA ALA A 228 2.40 -2.44 9.75
C ALA A 228 2.23 -3.49 10.86
N GLN A 229 1.49 -4.57 10.56
CA GLN A 229 1.34 -5.76 11.42
C GLN A 229 1.62 -7.03 10.64
N SER A 230 1.92 -8.12 11.36
CA SER A 230 2.23 -9.41 10.74
C SER A 230 0.99 -10.17 10.24
N CYS A 231 -0.16 -10.03 10.90
CA CYS A 231 -1.40 -10.73 10.53
C CYS A 231 -2.63 -10.09 11.16
N VAL A 232 -3.59 -9.67 10.34
CA VAL A 232 -4.88 -9.11 10.81
C VAL A 232 -5.74 -10.14 11.55
N TYR A 233 -5.70 -11.41 11.14
CA TYR A 233 -6.46 -12.50 11.81
C TYR A 233 -5.93 -12.83 13.20
N SER A 234 -4.71 -12.41 13.52
CA SER A 234 -4.12 -12.59 14.85
C SER A 234 -4.38 -11.39 15.78
N TYR A 235 -5.08 -10.36 15.31
CA TYR A 235 -5.37 -9.20 16.14
C TYR A 235 -6.28 -9.58 17.32
N MET A 236 -5.75 -9.39 18.56
CA MET A 236 -6.44 -9.79 19.81
C MET A 236 -6.90 -11.26 19.83
N ALA A 237 -6.20 -12.14 19.10
CA ALA A 237 -6.49 -13.57 19.04
C ALA A 237 -6.25 -14.26 20.38
N LYS A 238 -6.93 -15.38 20.63
CA LYS A 238 -6.76 -16.21 21.83
C LYS A 238 -5.62 -17.21 21.63
N GLY A 239 -4.78 -17.41 22.65
CA GLY A 239 -3.63 -18.33 22.59
C GLY A 239 -2.37 -17.72 21.95
N VAL A 240 -2.29 -16.39 21.85
CA VAL A 240 -1.05 -15.70 21.47
C VAL A 240 0.01 -15.97 22.53
N GLY A 241 1.19 -16.42 22.09
CA GLY A 241 2.26 -16.87 22.99
C GLY A 241 2.26 -18.37 23.28
N GLU A 242 1.19 -19.08 22.98
CA GLU A 242 1.04 -20.52 23.20
C GLU A 242 1.15 -21.32 21.89
N THR A 243 0.71 -20.73 20.77
CA THR A 243 0.70 -21.38 19.46
C THR A 243 1.08 -20.42 18.33
N GLU A 244 1.56 -20.96 17.22
CA GLU A 244 1.83 -20.19 15.98
C GLU A 244 0.55 -19.80 15.22
N THR A 245 -0.55 -20.49 15.51
CA THR A 245 -1.86 -20.25 14.87
C THR A 245 -2.92 -19.98 15.95
N PRO A 246 -2.86 -18.82 16.63
CA PRO A 246 -3.85 -18.48 17.65
C PRO A 246 -5.23 -18.32 17.05
N THR A 247 -6.29 -18.58 17.85
CA THR A 247 -7.68 -18.51 17.41
C THR A 247 -8.09 -17.05 17.19
N PRO A 248 -8.50 -16.65 15.97
CA PRO A 248 -8.94 -15.29 15.66
C PRO A 248 -10.06 -14.79 16.58
N SER A 249 -10.16 -13.47 16.74
CA SER A 249 -11.22 -12.83 17.52
C SER A 249 -12.15 -12.02 16.62
N PRO A 250 -13.21 -12.62 16.06
CA PRO A 250 -14.14 -11.93 15.17
C PRO A 250 -14.78 -10.71 15.81
N ASP A 251 -15.22 -10.80 17.07
CA ASP A 251 -15.89 -9.71 17.78
C ASP A 251 -15.00 -8.48 17.93
N MET A 252 -13.70 -8.68 18.21
CA MET A 252 -12.76 -7.57 18.36
C MET A 252 -12.47 -6.90 17.01
N THR A 253 -12.36 -7.70 15.95
CA THR A 253 -12.15 -7.19 14.59
C THR A 253 -13.40 -6.45 14.09
N GLU A 254 -14.60 -7.04 14.23
CA GLU A 254 -15.87 -6.40 13.86
C GLU A 254 -16.06 -5.09 14.61
N LYS A 255 -15.84 -5.07 15.93
CA LYS A 255 -15.98 -3.87 16.77
C LYS A 255 -15.05 -2.76 16.30
N LEU A 256 -13.77 -3.06 16.05
CA LEU A 256 -12.79 -2.07 15.57
C LEU A 256 -13.19 -1.49 14.22
N LEU A 257 -13.42 -2.37 13.22
CA LEU A 257 -13.71 -1.95 11.85
C LEU A 257 -15.02 -1.18 11.76
N ARG A 258 -16.06 -1.63 12.47
CA ARG A 258 -17.33 -0.93 12.56
C ARG A 258 -17.15 0.47 13.15
N SER A 259 -16.44 0.59 14.29
CA SER A 259 -16.22 1.89 14.91
C SER A 259 -15.51 2.86 13.96
N ILE A 260 -14.46 2.43 13.27
CA ILE A 260 -13.76 3.29 12.29
C ILE A 260 -14.68 3.67 11.13
N SER A 261 -15.40 2.71 10.55
CA SER A 261 -16.26 2.94 9.39
C SER A 261 -17.46 3.86 9.69
N GLU A 262 -18.02 3.79 10.90
CA GLU A 262 -19.17 4.60 11.31
C GLU A 262 -18.77 5.99 11.82
N VAL A 263 -17.67 6.10 12.58
CA VAL A 263 -17.25 7.35 13.22
C VAL A 263 -16.38 8.20 12.29
N VAL A 264 -15.34 7.60 11.68
CA VAL A 264 -14.39 8.33 10.82
C VAL A 264 -14.89 8.46 9.38
N ARG A 265 -15.60 7.44 8.89
CA ARG A 265 -16.13 7.36 7.52
C ARG A 265 -15.06 7.66 6.46
N PRO A 266 -13.93 6.96 6.47
CA PRO A 266 -12.87 7.21 5.50
C PRO A 266 -13.33 6.89 4.09
N ALA A 267 -12.77 7.58 3.08
CA ALA A 267 -13.03 7.28 1.68
C ALA A 267 -12.41 5.92 1.28
N VAL A 268 -11.30 5.55 1.93
CA VAL A 268 -10.69 4.22 1.82
C VAL A 268 -10.35 3.71 3.22
N LEU A 269 -10.80 2.50 3.53
CA LEU A 269 -10.37 1.73 4.70
C LEU A 269 -9.95 0.34 4.22
N HIS A 270 -8.66 0.07 4.26
CA HIS A 270 -8.10 -1.22 3.88
C HIS A 270 -7.27 -1.84 5.00
N LEU A 271 -7.18 -3.17 4.98
CA LEU A 271 -6.23 -3.94 5.79
C LEU A 271 -5.22 -4.63 4.88
N ASP A 272 -4.08 -5.01 5.47
CA ASP A 272 -3.06 -5.78 4.77
C ASP A 272 -2.58 -6.94 5.66
N ASN A 273 -1.68 -7.77 5.13
CA ASN A 273 -1.04 -8.91 5.76
C ASN A 273 -1.97 -9.88 6.52
N ALA A 274 -2.07 -11.07 5.99
CA ALA A 274 -2.81 -12.17 6.60
C ALA A 274 -1.98 -13.45 6.58
N ASN A 275 -2.06 -14.21 7.66
CA ASN A 275 -1.40 -15.49 7.80
C ASN A 275 -2.32 -16.62 7.32
N PRO A 276 -2.05 -17.28 6.17
CA PRO A 276 -2.92 -18.35 5.67
C PRO A 276 -2.98 -19.55 6.60
N ALA A 277 -1.92 -19.82 7.39
CA ALA A 277 -1.96 -20.92 8.36
C ALA A 277 -2.98 -20.66 9.48
N VAL A 278 -3.10 -19.42 9.98
CA VAL A 278 -4.14 -19.05 10.96
C VAL A 278 -5.54 -19.22 10.36
N ILE A 279 -5.74 -18.77 9.12
CA ILE A 279 -7.04 -18.91 8.43
C ILE A 279 -7.41 -20.38 8.25
N ALA A 280 -6.46 -21.20 7.79
CA ALA A 280 -6.70 -22.62 7.55
C ALA A 280 -6.91 -23.43 8.84
N SER A 281 -6.28 -23.02 9.95
CA SER A 281 -6.43 -23.70 11.25
C SER A 281 -7.74 -23.36 11.97
N HIS A 282 -8.34 -22.21 11.67
CA HIS A 282 -9.57 -21.71 12.32
C HIS A 282 -10.56 -21.17 11.27
N PRO A 283 -11.09 -22.04 10.38
CA PRO A 283 -11.87 -21.58 9.22
C PRO A 283 -13.18 -20.87 9.59
N ASP A 284 -13.82 -21.22 10.69
CA ASP A 284 -15.08 -20.60 11.10
C ASP A 284 -14.86 -19.18 11.62
N GLU A 285 -13.92 -18.98 12.55
CA GLU A 285 -13.56 -17.68 13.08
C GLU A 285 -12.95 -16.79 11.95
N ALA A 286 -12.12 -17.38 11.10
CA ALA A 286 -11.55 -16.66 9.96
C ALA A 286 -12.62 -16.22 8.97
N ARG A 287 -13.68 -17.01 8.76
CA ARG A 287 -14.83 -16.63 7.92
C ARG A 287 -15.53 -15.40 8.49
N GLU A 288 -15.78 -15.37 9.80
CA GLU A 288 -16.42 -14.22 10.44
C GLU A 288 -15.54 -12.96 10.39
N VAL A 289 -14.22 -13.08 10.63
CA VAL A 289 -13.28 -11.97 10.41
C VAL A 289 -13.32 -11.48 8.97
N THR A 290 -13.33 -12.39 7.98
CA THR A 290 -13.40 -12.01 6.56
C THR A 290 -14.72 -11.31 6.22
N LYS A 291 -15.85 -11.74 6.81
CA LYS A 291 -17.14 -11.05 6.67
C LYS A 291 -17.10 -9.63 7.25
N ALA A 292 -16.49 -9.46 8.42
CA ALA A 292 -16.31 -8.14 9.03
C ALA A 292 -15.48 -7.22 8.11
N ILE A 293 -14.40 -7.72 7.55
CA ILE A 293 -13.58 -6.98 6.56
C ILE A 293 -14.42 -6.61 5.32
N ALA A 294 -15.12 -7.57 4.73
CA ALA A 294 -15.94 -7.35 3.54
C ALA A 294 -17.09 -6.37 3.77
N LYS A 295 -17.58 -6.24 5.00
CA LYS A 295 -18.68 -5.37 5.40
C LYS A 295 -18.25 -3.94 5.69
N HIS A 296 -17.15 -3.76 6.42
CA HIS A 296 -16.74 -2.47 6.96
C HIS A 296 -15.58 -1.81 6.21
N CYS A 297 -14.76 -2.58 5.50
CA CYS A 297 -13.72 -2.02 4.63
C CYS A 297 -14.28 -1.66 3.26
N THR A 298 -13.62 -0.72 2.59
CA THR A 298 -13.97 -0.34 1.22
C THR A 298 -13.53 -1.44 0.23
N SER A 299 -14.17 -1.49 -0.93
CA SER A 299 -13.88 -2.50 -1.96
C SER A 299 -12.44 -2.39 -2.47
N GLY A 300 -11.93 -3.46 -3.05
CA GLY A 300 -10.56 -3.53 -3.53
C GLY A 300 -9.53 -3.82 -2.44
N ASN A 301 -9.99 -4.18 -1.23
CA ASN A 301 -9.09 -4.60 -0.15
C ASN A 301 -8.34 -5.88 -0.52
N VAL A 302 -7.05 -5.94 -0.23
CA VAL A 302 -6.21 -7.10 -0.56
C VAL A 302 -5.49 -7.59 0.69
N LEU A 303 -5.74 -8.84 1.05
CA LEU A 303 -5.05 -9.54 2.13
C LEU A 303 -3.81 -10.24 1.56
N ALA A 304 -2.63 -9.77 1.93
CA ALA A 304 -1.36 -10.31 1.45
C ALA A 304 -0.97 -11.56 2.23
N PHE A 305 -0.97 -12.71 1.56
CA PHE A 305 -0.61 -14.02 2.11
C PHE A 305 0.88 -14.31 1.93
N GLY A 306 1.53 -14.73 3.01
CA GLY A 306 2.92 -15.14 3.01
C GLY A 306 3.07 -16.64 2.76
N LEU A 307 2.92 -17.11 1.51
CA LEU A 307 3.30 -18.47 1.10
C LEU A 307 4.82 -18.59 0.96
N GLU A 308 5.43 -17.62 0.33
CA GLU A 308 6.86 -17.46 0.03
C GLU A 308 7.42 -18.53 -0.93
N SER A 309 7.03 -19.79 -0.80
CA SER A 309 7.40 -20.88 -1.69
C SER A 309 6.44 -22.07 -1.57
N ALA A 310 6.07 -22.66 -2.70
CA ALA A 310 5.31 -23.91 -2.74
C ALA A 310 6.22 -25.15 -2.67
N ASP A 311 7.53 -25.00 -2.51
CA ASP A 311 8.49 -26.10 -2.37
C ASP A 311 8.58 -26.55 -0.91
N PRO A 312 8.20 -27.80 -0.59
CA PRO A 312 8.26 -28.34 0.78
C PRO A 312 9.66 -28.33 1.39
N SER A 313 10.72 -28.42 0.58
CA SER A 313 12.10 -28.33 1.07
C SER A 313 12.45 -26.92 1.51
N VAL A 314 12.10 -25.92 0.69
CA VAL A 314 12.28 -24.50 1.01
C VAL A 314 11.44 -24.10 2.22
N PHE A 315 10.19 -24.58 2.28
CA PHE A 315 9.29 -24.36 3.42
C PHE A 315 9.94 -24.80 4.75
N ARG A 316 10.38 -26.05 4.86
CA ARG A 316 11.01 -26.57 6.07
C ARG A 316 12.32 -25.87 6.41
N THR A 317 13.21 -25.68 5.41
CA THR A 317 14.55 -25.10 5.62
C THR A 317 14.51 -23.66 6.14
N ASN A 318 13.46 -22.91 5.81
CA ASN A 318 13.34 -21.50 6.17
C ASN A 318 12.27 -21.26 7.25
N ASN A 319 11.69 -22.30 7.83
CA ASN A 319 10.60 -22.20 8.80
C ASN A 319 9.49 -21.26 8.31
N LEU A 320 9.01 -21.49 7.08
CA LEU A 320 7.99 -20.63 6.47
C LEU A 320 6.66 -20.76 7.19
N ASN A 321 5.76 -19.82 6.94
CA ASN A 321 4.54 -19.63 7.70
C ASN A 321 3.44 -20.65 7.37
N ALA A 322 3.16 -20.84 6.08
CA ALA A 322 2.09 -21.70 5.59
C ALA A 322 2.58 -22.55 4.44
N ASP A 323 2.08 -23.77 4.36
CA ASP A 323 2.27 -24.65 3.21
C ASP A 323 1.28 -24.34 2.08
N PRO A 324 1.44 -24.95 0.90
CA PRO A 324 0.54 -24.73 -0.23
C PRO A 324 -0.93 -25.09 0.05
N ASP A 325 -1.20 -26.17 0.80
CA ASP A 325 -2.57 -26.63 1.07
C ASP A 325 -3.29 -25.67 2.02
N GLN A 326 -2.62 -25.23 3.08
CA GLN A 326 -3.12 -24.19 3.97
C GLN A 326 -3.38 -22.86 3.23
N THR A 327 -2.46 -22.49 2.36
CA THR A 327 -2.60 -21.27 1.56
C THR A 327 -3.77 -21.36 0.60
N LEU A 328 -3.97 -22.51 -0.06
CA LEU A 328 -5.09 -22.74 -0.97
C LEU A 328 -6.43 -22.72 -0.22
N ALA A 329 -6.50 -23.35 0.95
CA ALA A 329 -7.68 -23.31 1.82
C ALA A 329 -8.05 -21.86 2.22
N ALA A 330 -7.06 -21.07 2.60
CA ALA A 330 -7.25 -19.65 2.92
C ALA A 330 -7.72 -18.83 1.69
N ILE A 331 -7.16 -19.09 0.49
CA ILE A 331 -7.59 -18.46 -0.76
C ILE A 331 -9.06 -18.77 -1.05
N ARG A 332 -9.48 -20.04 -0.91
CA ARG A 332 -10.89 -20.46 -1.11
C ARG A 332 -11.82 -19.71 -0.16
N LEU A 333 -11.49 -19.67 1.14
CA LEU A 333 -12.29 -19.00 2.16
C LEU A 333 -12.47 -17.50 1.85
N VAL A 334 -11.38 -16.79 1.54
CA VAL A 334 -11.46 -15.36 1.24
C VAL A 334 -12.22 -15.10 -0.07
N ASN A 335 -12.09 -15.97 -1.08
CA ASN A 335 -12.88 -15.86 -2.31
C ASN A 335 -14.37 -16.07 -2.07
N GLU A 336 -14.74 -17.07 -1.26
CA GLU A 336 -16.14 -17.37 -0.92
C GLU A 336 -16.84 -16.13 -0.33
N VAL A 337 -16.17 -15.41 0.55
CA VAL A 337 -16.74 -14.25 1.25
C VAL A 337 -16.58 -12.95 0.47
N GLY A 338 -15.42 -12.76 -0.15
CA GLY A 338 -14.95 -11.45 -0.59
C GLY A 338 -15.03 -11.17 -2.09
N ALA A 339 -15.33 -12.18 -2.94
CA ALA A 339 -15.34 -12.01 -4.39
C ALA A 339 -16.50 -11.14 -4.91
N ALA A 340 -17.55 -10.94 -4.11
CA ALA A 340 -18.65 -10.05 -4.46
C ALA A 340 -18.18 -8.62 -4.70
N ARG A 341 -18.68 -7.97 -5.77
CA ARG A 341 -18.30 -6.59 -6.11
C ARG A 341 -18.90 -5.58 -5.15
N GLY A 342 -18.12 -4.60 -4.81
CA GLY A 342 -18.58 -3.43 -4.07
C GLY A 342 -18.82 -2.21 -4.96
N ALA A 343 -19.15 -1.09 -4.32
CA ALA A 343 -19.54 0.14 -5.00
C ALA A 343 -18.40 0.76 -5.85
N ASP A 344 -17.14 0.50 -5.50
CA ASP A 344 -15.95 1.06 -6.19
C ASP A 344 -15.58 0.32 -7.49
N GLY A 345 -16.41 -0.66 -7.91
CA GLY A 345 -16.21 -1.45 -9.11
C GLY A 345 -15.27 -2.66 -8.93
N LEU A 346 -14.69 -2.86 -7.75
CA LEU A 346 -13.82 -3.99 -7.43
C LEU A 346 -14.51 -5.01 -6.51
N PRO A 347 -14.03 -6.27 -6.43
CA PRO A 347 -14.38 -7.19 -5.36
C PRO A 347 -14.13 -6.58 -3.98
N ARG A 348 -14.92 -6.94 -2.98
CA ARG A 348 -14.83 -6.38 -1.62
C ARG A 348 -13.47 -6.67 -1.00
N VAL A 349 -13.06 -7.94 -0.96
CA VAL A 349 -11.75 -8.36 -0.46
C VAL A 349 -11.26 -9.58 -1.23
N LEU A 350 -10.00 -9.57 -1.63
CA LEU A 350 -9.34 -10.69 -2.32
C LEU A 350 -7.99 -11.00 -1.69
N PRO A 351 -7.53 -12.26 -1.79
CA PRO A 351 -6.17 -12.60 -1.39
C PRO A 351 -5.15 -12.12 -2.45
N GLY A 352 -3.95 -11.79 -1.98
CA GLY A 352 -2.74 -11.70 -2.77
C GLY A 352 -1.73 -12.71 -2.24
N VAL A 353 -0.82 -13.21 -3.06
CA VAL A 353 0.20 -14.19 -2.66
C VAL A 353 1.60 -13.65 -2.88
N ASN A 354 2.45 -13.79 -1.87
CA ASN A 354 3.85 -13.43 -1.92
C ASN A 354 4.73 -14.66 -2.20
N PHE A 355 5.73 -14.49 -3.07
CA PHE A 355 6.82 -15.43 -3.31
C PHE A 355 8.16 -14.74 -3.08
N LEU A 356 9.07 -15.45 -2.39
CA LEU A 356 10.44 -14.99 -2.16
C LEU A 356 11.43 -15.91 -2.89
N ALA A 357 12.26 -15.33 -3.75
CA ALA A 357 13.36 -16.01 -4.40
C ALA A 357 14.67 -15.78 -3.64
N GLY A 358 15.57 -16.75 -3.71
CA GLY A 358 16.87 -16.73 -3.06
C GLY A 358 16.89 -17.28 -1.64
N LEU A 359 15.83 -17.94 -1.21
CA LEU A 359 15.75 -18.67 0.05
C LEU A 359 16.68 -19.88 0.08
N SER A 360 17.04 -20.35 1.27
CA SER A 360 17.84 -21.56 1.45
C SER A 360 17.08 -22.78 0.94
N GLY A 361 17.76 -23.65 0.19
CA GLY A 361 17.15 -24.84 -0.40
C GLY A 361 16.48 -24.61 -1.77
N GLU A 362 16.42 -23.37 -2.28
CA GLU A 362 15.85 -23.08 -3.61
C GLU A 362 16.60 -23.80 -4.73
N THR A 363 15.84 -24.39 -5.66
CA THR A 363 16.31 -25.05 -6.87
C THR A 363 15.47 -24.65 -8.09
N LYS A 364 15.76 -25.21 -9.26
CA LYS A 364 14.89 -25.02 -10.44
C LYS A 364 13.50 -25.61 -10.23
N GLU A 365 13.40 -26.70 -9.48
CA GLU A 365 12.15 -27.38 -9.14
C GLU A 365 11.24 -26.47 -8.30
N THR A 366 11.80 -25.65 -7.43
CA THR A 366 11.04 -24.67 -6.64
C THR A 366 10.18 -23.76 -7.52
N TYR A 367 10.74 -23.27 -8.65
CA TYR A 367 9.97 -22.43 -9.57
C TYR A 367 8.87 -23.19 -10.29
N ARG A 368 9.08 -24.48 -10.60
CA ARG A 368 8.06 -25.34 -11.19
C ARG A 368 6.90 -25.56 -10.21
N LEU A 369 7.20 -25.88 -8.96
CA LEU A 369 6.19 -26.07 -7.91
C LEU A 369 5.38 -24.78 -7.64
N ASN A 370 6.05 -23.62 -7.64
CA ASN A 370 5.38 -22.33 -7.53
C ASN A 370 4.42 -22.07 -8.72
N MET A 371 4.83 -22.43 -9.95
CA MET A 371 3.96 -22.31 -11.12
C MET A 371 2.76 -23.27 -11.03
N ASP A 372 2.97 -24.50 -10.60
CA ASP A 372 1.92 -25.51 -10.49
C ASP A 372 0.89 -25.14 -9.43
N PHE A 373 1.32 -24.57 -8.30
CA PHE A 373 0.42 -23.99 -7.29
C PHE A 373 -0.47 -22.90 -7.90
N LEU A 374 0.09 -21.94 -8.62
CA LEU A 374 -0.66 -20.85 -9.24
C LEU A 374 -1.61 -21.32 -10.35
N LYS A 375 -1.21 -22.35 -11.13
CA LYS A 375 -2.11 -23.00 -12.10
C LYS A 375 -3.30 -23.66 -11.40
N GLY A 376 -3.07 -24.32 -10.26
CA GLY A 376 -4.13 -24.90 -9.43
C GLY A 376 -5.14 -23.85 -9.02
N VAL A 377 -4.68 -22.73 -8.47
CA VAL A 377 -5.57 -21.61 -8.09
C VAL A 377 -6.38 -21.09 -9.28
N LEU A 378 -5.74 -20.92 -10.44
CA LEU A 378 -6.41 -20.42 -11.65
C LEU A 378 -7.44 -21.42 -12.20
N SER A 379 -7.13 -22.73 -12.17
CA SER A 379 -8.01 -23.81 -12.67
C SER A 379 -9.24 -24.01 -11.80
N GLU A 380 -9.18 -23.72 -10.50
CA GLU A 380 -10.33 -23.72 -9.60
C GLU A 380 -11.24 -22.49 -9.78
N GLY A 381 -10.90 -21.55 -10.67
CA GLY A 381 -11.68 -20.35 -10.87
C GLY A 381 -11.52 -19.29 -9.77
N LEU A 382 -10.60 -19.51 -8.82
CA LEU A 382 -10.34 -18.60 -7.71
C LEU A 382 -9.67 -17.30 -8.18
N LEU A 383 -9.91 -16.23 -7.46
CA LEU A 383 -9.36 -14.91 -7.76
C LEU A 383 -8.17 -14.60 -6.86
N LEU A 384 -7.09 -14.14 -7.47
CA LEU A 384 -5.94 -13.51 -6.79
C LEU A 384 -5.79 -12.08 -7.29
N ARG A 385 -5.87 -11.11 -6.38
CA ARG A 385 -5.70 -9.71 -6.75
C ARG A 385 -4.25 -9.42 -7.14
N ARG A 386 -3.27 -10.13 -6.56
CA ARG A 386 -1.86 -9.89 -6.82
C ARG A 386 -1.00 -11.12 -6.56
N THR A 387 -0.06 -11.35 -7.46
CA THR A 387 1.09 -12.25 -7.22
C THR A 387 2.35 -11.40 -7.09
N ASN A 388 2.93 -11.37 -5.89
CA ASN A 388 4.08 -10.55 -5.57
C ASN A 388 5.34 -11.41 -5.51
N ILE A 389 6.32 -11.16 -6.38
CA ILE A 389 7.54 -11.94 -6.48
C ILE A 389 8.73 -11.04 -6.17
N ARG A 390 9.40 -11.31 -5.05
CA ARG A 390 10.53 -10.54 -4.53
C ARG A 390 11.76 -11.42 -4.36
N GLN A 391 12.90 -10.80 -4.12
CA GLN A 391 14.12 -11.47 -3.66
C GLN A 391 14.22 -11.28 -2.14
N VAL A 392 14.73 -12.31 -1.46
CA VAL A 392 14.98 -12.23 -0.02
C VAL A 392 16.03 -11.17 0.29
N ILE A 393 15.76 -10.38 1.32
CA ILE A 393 16.73 -9.44 1.89
C ILE A 393 17.37 -10.13 3.11
N PRO A 394 18.71 -10.20 3.19
CA PRO A 394 19.40 -10.90 4.26
C PRO A 394 19.45 -10.08 5.56
N SER A 395 18.28 -9.68 6.09
CA SER A 395 18.16 -8.85 7.30
C SER A 395 18.51 -9.62 8.57
N ARG A 396 18.12 -10.89 8.65
CA ARG A 396 18.26 -11.72 9.86
C ARG A 396 19.38 -12.73 9.79
N LYS A 397 19.58 -13.34 8.63
CA LYS A 397 20.66 -14.30 8.35
C LYS A 397 21.11 -14.17 6.91
N LYS A 398 22.28 -14.73 6.60
CA LYS A 398 22.76 -14.80 5.20
C LYS A 398 21.93 -15.79 4.39
N PHE A 399 21.63 -15.44 3.16
CA PHE A 399 20.95 -16.29 2.19
C PHE A 399 21.83 -16.48 0.95
N PRO A 400 21.65 -17.61 0.21
CA PRO A 400 22.44 -17.87 -0.97
C PRO A 400 22.16 -16.88 -2.13
N GLY A 401 21.03 -16.17 -2.07
CA GLY A 401 20.53 -15.37 -3.18
C GLY A 401 19.98 -16.23 -4.32
N VAL A 402 19.49 -15.57 -5.36
CA VAL A 402 18.90 -16.26 -6.52
C VAL A 402 19.99 -16.98 -7.33
N ARG A 403 20.08 -18.30 -7.18
CA ARG A 403 21.08 -19.13 -7.89
C ARG A 403 20.75 -19.33 -9.37
N SER A 404 19.48 -19.47 -9.71
CA SER A 404 18.99 -19.73 -11.07
C SER A 404 18.31 -18.50 -11.67
N LYS A 405 19.08 -17.43 -11.95
CA LYS A 405 18.53 -16.16 -12.47
C LYS A 405 17.64 -16.33 -13.71
N GLY A 406 18.00 -17.24 -14.62
CA GLY A 406 17.20 -17.54 -15.82
C GLY A 406 15.81 -18.07 -15.48
N GLU A 407 15.72 -19.04 -14.55
CA GLU A 407 14.45 -19.62 -14.09
C GLU A 407 13.60 -18.59 -13.31
N PHE A 408 14.24 -17.80 -12.46
CA PHE A 408 13.57 -16.70 -11.76
C PHE A 408 12.93 -15.70 -12.73
N LEU A 409 13.66 -15.27 -13.75
CA LEU A 409 13.13 -14.34 -14.76
C LEU A 409 12.05 -14.99 -15.63
N ARG A 410 12.17 -16.31 -15.92
CA ARG A 410 11.14 -17.09 -16.61
C ARG A 410 9.88 -17.17 -15.77
N PHE A 411 9.98 -17.50 -14.48
CA PHE A 411 8.87 -17.52 -13.54
C PHE A 411 8.15 -16.17 -13.48
N LYS A 412 8.89 -15.06 -13.32
CA LYS A 412 8.30 -13.70 -13.30
C LYS A 412 7.55 -13.36 -14.59
N ARG A 413 8.08 -13.73 -15.76
CA ARG A 413 7.41 -13.48 -17.05
C ARG A 413 6.17 -14.34 -17.20
N TRP A 414 6.28 -15.62 -16.85
CA TRP A 414 5.17 -16.55 -16.88
C TRP A 414 4.02 -16.10 -15.98
N VAL A 415 4.29 -15.72 -14.73
CA VAL A 415 3.26 -15.20 -13.81
C VAL A 415 2.55 -13.99 -14.41
N ARG A 416 3.28 -13.08 -15.05
CA ARG A 416 2.66 -11.90 -15.66
C ARG A 416 1.69 -12.24 -16.81
N GLN A 417 2.03 -13.23 -17.62
CA GLN A 417 1.26 -13.59 -18.80
C GLN A 417 0.13 -14.57 -18.48
N GLU A 418 0.44 -15.60 -17.70
CA GLU A 418 -0.46 -16.73 -17.47
C GLU A 418 -1.31 -16.59 -16.20
N ILE A 419 -0.94 -15.71 -15.28
CA ILE A 419 -1.64 -15.51 -14.01
C ILE A 419 -2.17 -14.06 -13.89
N ASP A 420 -1.27 -13.06 -13.86
CA ASP A 420 -1.67 -11.67 -13.56
C ASP A 420 -2.69 -11.16 -14.59
N LEU A 421 -2.48 -11.42 -15.88
CA LEU A 421 -3.39 -10.95 -16.93
C LEU A 421 -4.77 -11.63 -16.88
N PRO A 422 -4.90 -12.98 -16.87
CA PRO A 422 -6.20 -13.64 -16.73
C PRO A 422 -6.92 -13.28 -15.42
N MET A 423 -6.19 -13.11 -14.31
CA MET A 423 -6.78 -12.68 -13.05
C MET A 423 -7.34 -11.26 -13.16
N LEU A 424 -6.60 -10.34 -13.78
CA LEU A 424 -7.08 -8.97 -13.96
C LEU A 424 -8.32 -8.92 -14.86
N GLU A 425 -8.41 -9.78 -15.88
CA GLU A 425 -9.60 -9.93 -16.72
C GLU A 425 -10.85 -10.34 -15.93
N ARG A 426 -10.70 -11.28 -15.02
CA ARG A 426 -11.80 -11.74 -14.15
C ARG A 426 -12.18 -10.68 -13.11
N ILE A 427 -11.19 -10.01 -12.53
CA ILE A 427 -11.40 -9.00 -11.47
C ILE A 427 -11.97 -7.71 -12.07
N VAL A 428 -11.48 -7.29 -13.23
CA VAL A 428 -11.84 -6.01 -13.88
C VAL A 428 -12.15 -6.27 -15.36
N PRO A 429 -13.30 -6.92 -15.68
CA PRO A 429 -13.74 -7.08 -17.07
C PRO A 429 -14.02 -5.72 -17.73
N ASP A 430 -14.04 -5.71 -19.08
CA ASP A 430 -14.41 -4.52 -19.85
C ASP A 430 -15.78 -3.99 -19.43
N GLY A 431 -15.93 -2.68 -19.40
CA GLY A 431 -17.13 -2.00 -18.89
C GLY A 431 -17.16 -1.83 -17.37
N THR A 432 -16.22 -2.42 -16.60
CA THR A 432 -16.12 -2.13 -15.17
C THR A 432 -15.86 -0.65 -14.96
N VAL A 433 -16.65 0.02 -14.12
CA VAL A 433 -16.41 1.41 -13.74
C VAL A 433 -15.62 1.44 -12.44
N LEU A 434 -14.36 1.86 -12.54
CA LEU A 434 -13.50 2.15 -11.39
C LEU A 434 -13.81 3.56 -10.90
N ARG A 435 -14.33 3.65 -9.68
CA ARG A 435 -14.72 4.92 -9.08
C ARG A 435 -13.54 5.60 -8.42
N SER A 436 -13.55 6.94 -8.40
CA SER A 436 -12.56 7.74 -7.68
C SER A 436 -11.11 7.40 -8.04
N VAL A 437 -10.81 7.36 -9.33
CA VAL A 437 -9.42 7.28 -9.82
C VAL A 437 -8.80 8.68 -9.73
N TYR A 438 -7.66 8.79 -9.06
CA TYR A 438 -6.89 10.03 -8.96
C TYR A 438 -5.88 10.12 -10.10
N THR A 439 -5.91 11.21 -10.86
CA THR A 439 -4.98 11.45 -11.97
C THR A 439 -3.66 12.01 -11.45
N GLU A 440 -2.52 11.33 -11.71
CA GLU A 440 -1.26 11.65 -11.06
C GLU A 440 -0.13 12.08 -11.99
N LEU A 441 -0.14 11.62 -13.23
CA LEU A 441 0.98 11.84 -14.15
C LEU A 441 0.48 11.95 -15.59
N ARG A 442 0.97 12.95 -16.31
CA ARG A 442 0.77 13.09 -17.76
C ARG A 442 2.08 12.81 -18.47
N GLU A 443 2.06 11.86 -19.39
CA GLU A 443 3.24 11.49 -20.18
C GLU A 443 2.83 11.07 -21.60
N GLY A 444 3.51 11.60 -22.63
CA GLY A 444 3.30 11.20 -24.01
C GLY A 444 1.87 11.37 -24.54
N GLY A 445 1.14 12.40 -24.10
CA GLY A 445 -0.26 12.65 -24.50
C GLY A 445 -1.28 11.74 -23.80
N ARG A 446 -0.86 10.98 -22.78
CA ARG A 446 -1.68 10.09 -21.95
C ARG A 446 -1.68 10.58 -20.51
N THR A 447 -2.68 10.15 -19.76
CA THR A 447 -2.73 10.38 -18.32
C THR A 447 -2.73 9.06 -17.57
N PHE A 448 -1.97 9.00 -16.48
CA PHE A 448 -1.91 7.84 -15.59
C PHE A 448 -2.43 8.25 -14.23
N GLY A 449 -3.16 7.33 -13.60
CA GLY A 449 -3.71 7.50 -12.27
C GLY A 449 -3.89 6.17 -11.58
N ARG A 450 -4.45 6.21 -10.38
CA ARG A 450 -4.80 5.01 -9.61
C ARG A 450 -6.09 5.21 -8.83
N GLN A 451 -6.83 4.15 -8.62
CA GLN A 451 -7.82 4.10 -7.55
C GLN A 451 -7.05 3.94 -6.24
N VAL A 452 -7.20 4.92 -5.34
CA VAL A 452 -6.42 4.94 -4.09
C VAL A 452 -6.79 3.74 -3.21
N GLY A 453 -5.80 3.08 -2.64
CA GLY A 453 -6.01 1.91 -1.78
C GLY A 453 -4.80 1.00 -1.69
N THR A 454 -4.94 -0.11 -0.98
CA THR A 454 -3.93 -1.17 -0.90
C THR A 454 -3.88 -1.93 -2.21
N TYR A 455 -2.70 -2.10 -2.81
CA TYR A 455 -2.49 -2.72 -4.12
C TYR A 455 -3.35 -2.11 -5.24
N PRO A 456 -3.28 -0.79 -5.47
CA PRO A 456 -4.11 -0.12 -6.46
C PRO A 456 -3.84 -0.63 -7.88
N ILE A 457 -4.81 -0.42 -8.76
CA ILE A 457 -4.66 -0.69 -10.19
C ILE A 457 -4.15 0.58 -10.85
N LEU A 458 -3.10 0.46 -11.65
CA LEU A 458 -2.68 1.54 -12.54
C LEU A 458 -3.70 1.69 -13.67
N VAL A 459 -4.20 2.90 -13.82
CA VAL A 459 -5.18 3.26 -14.85
C VAL A 459 -4.52 4.18 -15.86
N GLY A 460 -4.59 3.85 -17.14
CA GLY A 460 -4.16 4.70 -18.25
C GLY A 460 -5.36 5.26 -19.00
N LEU A 461 -5.43 6.59 -19.13
CA LEU A 461 -6.36 7.27 -20.03
C LEU A 461 -5.61 7.59 -21.33
N PRO A 462 -6.12 7.22 -22.52
CA PRO A 462 -5.40 7.39 -23.79
C PRO A 462 -5.40 8.84 -24.32
N TYR A 463 -5.66 9.81 -23.45
CA TYR A 463 -5.69 11.24 -23.73
C TYR A 463 -5.25 12.05 -22.51
N PRO A 464 -4.91 13.35 -22.69
CA PRO A 464 -4.54 14.20 -21.57
C PRO A 464 -5.77 14.59 -20.74
N VAL A 465 -5.65 14.42 -19.42
CA VAL A 465 -6.54 14.93 -18.38
C VAL A 465 -5.68 15.71 -17.39
N GLU A 466 -6.19 16.75 -16.78
CA GLU A 466 -5.50 17.50 -15.73
C GLU A 466 -5.10 16.59 -14.58
N GLU A 467 -3.89 16.77 -14.06
CA GLU A 467 -3.41 16.06 -12.87
C GLU A 467 -4.13 16.58 -11.62
N GLY A 468 -4.25 15.72 -10.60
CA GLY A 468 -4.90 16.10 -9.33
C GLY A 468 -6.43 15.99 -9.35
N ARG A 469 -7.03 15.39 -10.37
CA ARG A 469 -8.48 15.22 -10.46
C ARG A 469 -8.93 13.81 -10.01
N TRP A 470 -10.08 13.77 -9.37
CA TRP A 470 -10.83 12.54 -9.11
C TRP A 470 -11.81 12.28 -10.24
N VAL A 471 -11.67 11.16 -10.93
CA VAL A 471 -12.51 10.78 -12.06
C VAL A 471 -12.99 9.33 -11.93
N ASP A 472 -14.16 9.03 -12.46
CA ASP A 472 -14.59 7.66 -12.67
C ASP A 472 -14.11 7.19 -14.03
N VAL A 473 -13.68 5.93 -14.13
CA VAL A 473 -13.09 5.39 -15.34
C VAL A 473 -13.78 4.08 -15.71
N ALA A 474 -14.38 4.03 -16.90
CA ALA A 474 -14.85 2.77 -17.49
C ALA A 474 -13.68 2.07 -18.20
N VAL A 475 -13.44 0.83 -17.83
CA VAL A 475 -12.35 0.01 -18.38
C VAL A 475 -12.71 -0.43 -19.81
N THR A 476 -11.80 -0.18 -20.76
CA THR A 476 -11.94 -0.53 -22.18
C THR A 476 -10.81 -1.45 -22.68
N GLY A 477 -9.83 -1.74 -21.82
CA GLY A 477 -8.73 -2.65 -22.14
C GLY A 477 -7.79 -2.80 -20.96
N ARG A 478 -6.80 -3.67 -21.09
CA ARG A 478 -5.87 -3.97 -20.01
C ARG A 478 -4.49 -4.43 -20.47
N GLY A 479 -3.52 -4.26 -19.59
CA GLY A 479 -2.22 -4.91 -19.61
C GLY A 479 -2.07 -5.86 -18.43
N PRO A 480 -0.93 -6.50 -18.23
CA PRO A 480 -0.74 -7.49 -17.15
C PRO A 480 -0.91 -6.92 -15.72
N LYS A 481 -0.73 -5.62 -15.53
CA LYS A 481 -0.80 -4.95 -14.20
C LYS A 481 -1.51 -3.61 -14.22
N SER A 482 -2.15 -3.27 -15.33
CA SER A 482 -2.80 -1.98 -15.54
C SER A 482 -4.05 -2.15 -16.38
N VAL A 483 -4.94 -1.18 -16.31
CA VAL A 483 -6.09 -1.08 -17.20
C VAL A 483 -5.97 0.17 -18.07
N ILE A 484 -6.63 0.14 -19.22
CA ILE A 484 -6.88 1.30 -20.07
C ILE A 484 -8.37 1.59 -19.95
N GLY A 485 -8.74 2.84 -19.86
CA GLY A 485 -10.13 3.21 -19.73
C GLY A 485 -10.40 4.62 -20.22
N ILE A 486 -11.65 5.00 -20.11
CA ILE A 486 -12.17 6.33 -20.46
C ILE A 486 -12.89 6.93 -19.26
N MET A 487 -12.92 8.25 -19.18
CA MET A 487 -13.72 8.93 -18.15
C MET A 487 -15.20 8.57 -18.29
N GLN A 488 -15.86 8.34 -17.16
CA GLN A 488 -17.25 7.92 -17.09
C GLN A 488 -18.07 8.84 -16.18
N PRO A 489 -19.06 9.55 -16.70
CA PRO A 489 -19.40 9.67 -18.12
C PRO A 489 -18.35 10.50 -18.89
N THR A 490 -18.31 10.31 -20.21
CA THR A 490 -17.58 11.21 -21.12
C THR A 490 -18.53 12.33 -21.55
N PRO A 491 -18.24 13.62 -21.24
CA PRO A 491 -19.17 14.72 -21.49
C PRO A 491 -19.18 15.12 -22.96
N ALA A 492 -20.27 14.88 -23.66
CA ALA A 492 -20.37 15.14 -25.10
C ALA A 492 -20.15 16.62 -25.45
N ASN A 493 -20.58 17.56 -24.61
CA ASN A 493 -20.44 19.00 -24.88
C ASN A 493 -19.02 19.55 -24.68
N THR A 494 -18.25 18.98 -23.74
CA THR A 494 -16.95 19.55 -23.32
C THR A 494 -15.75 18.66 -23.62
N ALA A 495 -15.95 17.35 -23.83
CA ALA A 495 -14.87 16.41 -24.09
C ALA A 495 -14.04 16.80 -25.30
N SER A 496 -12.72 16.65 -25.21
CA SER A 496 -11.82 16.84 -26.35
C SER A 496 -12.09 15.81 -27.45
N LEU A 497 -11.63 16.08 -28.68
CA LEU A 497 -11.74 15.13 -29.78
C LEU A 497 -11.12 13.77 -29.42
N ALA A 498 -9.96 13.78 -28.77
CA ALA A 498 -9.27 12.57 -28.33
C ALA A 498 -10.06 11.78 -27.27
N MET A 499 -10.75 12.46 -26.36
CA MET A 499 -11.63 11.81 -25.39
C MET A 499 -12.80 11.12 -26.10
N LEU A 500 -13.44 11.79 -27.04
CA LEU A 500 -14.55 11.23 -27.81
C LEU A 500 -14.10 10.06 -28.70
N GLU A 501 -12.95 10.15 -29.36
CA GLU A 501 -12.38 9.08 -30.18
C GLU A 501 -12.08 7.82 -29.38
N ALA A 502 -11.78 7.96 -28.09
CA ALA A 502 -11.49 6.83 -27.20
C ALA A 502 -12.75 6.08 -26.73
N VAL A 503 -13.94 6.66 -26.89
CA VAL A 503 -15.20 6.00 -26.52
C VAL A 503 -15.48 4.83 -27.47
N PRO A 504 -15.70 3.61 -26.99
CA PRO A 504 -16.03 2.46 -27.83
C PRO A 504 -17.22 2.76 -28.76
N GLY A 505 -17.03 2.52 -30.05
CA GLY A 505 -18.02 2.83 -31.10
C GLY A 505 -17.95 4.25 -31.67
N ILE A 506 -17.16 5.17 -31.06
CA ILE A 506 -17.03 6.55 -31.53
C ILE A 506 -15.70 6.76 -32.25
N GLY A 507 -15.50 6.28 -33.40
CA GLY A 507 -14.28 6.59 -34.15
C GLY A 507 -14.18 8.08 -34.55
N ARG A 508 -13.05 8.48 -35.14
CA ARG A 508 -12.72 9.88 -35.49
C ARG A 508 -13.83 10.63 -36.23
N ARG A 509 -14.49 9.97 -37.18
CA ARG A 509 -15.58 10.60 -37.97
C ARG A 509 -16.77 10.98 -37.06
N ARG A 510 -17.20 10.10 -36.17
CA ARG A 510 -18.30 10.33 -35.21
C ARG A 510 -17.90 11.39 -34.17
N ALA A 511 -16.68 11.31 -33.66
CA ALA A 511 -16.15 12.29 -32.71
C ALA A 511 -16.16 13.72 -33.32
N MET A 512 -15.73 13.87 -34.58
CA MET A 512 -15.81 15.15 -35.29
C MET A 512 -17.26 15.63 -35.52
N ALA A 513 -18.19 14.72 -35.78
CA ALA A 513 -19.60 15.05 -35.91
C ALA A 513 -20.18 15.56 -34.58
N ILE A 514 -19.83 14.91 -33.45
CA ILE A 514 -20.20 15.40 -32.11
C ILE A 514 -19.67 16.82 -31.89
N VAL A 515 -18.37 17.06 -32.11
CA VAL A 515 -17.76 18.38 -31.89
C VAL A 515 -18.41 19.48 -32.73
N ARG A 516 -18.77 19.19 -34.00
CA ARG A 516 -19.43 20.16 -34.90
C ARG A 516 -20.86 20.46 -34.52
N GLY A 517 -21.57 19.49 -33.89
CA GLY A 517 -22.97 19.63 -33.52
C GLY A 517 -23.22 20.30 -32.17
N ARG A 518 -22.18 20.65 -31.43
CA ARG A 518 -22.27 21.30 -30.10
C ARG A 518 -22.86 22.72 -30.20
N PRO A 519 -23.58 23.19 -29.14
CA PRO A 519 -23.95 22.48 -27.90
C PRO A 519 -25.18 21.59 -28.10
N TYR A 520 -25.24 20.48 -27.34
CA TYR A 520 -26.40 19.61 -27.22
C TYR A 520 -27.15 19.95 -25.94
N HIS A 521 -28.47 20.19 -26.04
CA HIS A 521 -29.34 20.47 -24.88
C HIS A 521 -30.15 19.24 -24.48
N LYS A 522 -30.31 18.27 -25.38
CA LYS A 522 -31.02 17.02 -25.14
C LYS A 522 -30.25 15.83 -25.72
N SER A 523 -30.34 14.69 -25.07
CA SER A 523 -29.66 13.47 -25.51
C SER A 523 -30.07 13.04 -26.92
N GLU A 524 -31.33 13.26 -27.30
CA GLU A 524 -31.86 12.92 -28.62
C GLU A 524 -31.13 13.66 -29.75
N GLU A 525 -30.69 14.89 -29.50
CA GLU A 525 -29.93 15.69 -30.48
C GLU A 525 -28.58 15.06 -30.77
N LEU A 526 -27.89 14.60 -29.73
CA LEU A 526 -26.62 13.88 -29.83
C LEU A 526 -26.78 12.59 -30.64
N TRP A 527 -27.78 11.77 -30.30
CA TRP A 527 -27.99 10.48 -30.95
C TRP A 527 -28.48 10.64 -32.41
N LYS A 528 -29.21 11.70 -32.73
CA LYS A 528 -29.57 12.03 -34.12
C LYS A 528 -28.33 12.30 -34.99
N VAL A 529 -27.30 12.97 -34.44
CA VAL A 529 -26.04 13.24 -35.14
C VAL A 529 -25.23 11.96 -35.35
N LEU A 530 -25.28 11.01 -34.40
CA LEU A 530 -24.55 9.76 -34.46
C LEU A 530 -25.23 8.68 -35.31
N GLY A 531 -26.54 8.78 -35.50
CA GLY A 531 -27.37 7.80 -36.21
C GLY A 531 -27.71 6.59 -35.34
N GLU A 532 -28.49 5.66 -35.93
CA GLU A 532 -28.86 4.40 -35.33
C GLU A 532 -27.94 3.30 -35.88
N ASP A 533 -27.10 2.74 -35.01
CA ASP A 533 -26.13 1.69 -35.36
C ASP A 533 -25.82 0.86 -34.12
N ASP A 534 -25.87 -0.46 -34.22
CA ASP A 534 -25.59 -1.38 -33.11
C ASP A 534 -24.18 -1.19 -32.53
N SER A 535 -23.22 -0.72 -33.33
CA SER A 535 -21.87 -0.39 -32.84
C SER A 535 -21.84 0.76 -31.83
N LEU A 536 -22.96 1.52 -31.68
CA LEU A 536 -23.09 2.61 -30.71
C LEU A 536 -23.67 2.15 -29.36
N ALA A 537 -24.04 0.87 -29.20
CA ALA A 537 -24.59 0.38 -27.95
C ALA A 537 -23.65 0.67 -26.75
N ALA A 538 -22.35 0.44 -26.90
CA ALA A 538 -21.35 0.77 -25.88
C ALA A 538 -21.25 2.30 -25.66
N ALA A 539 -21.30 3.10 -26.73
CA ALA A 539 -21.21 4.55 -26.61
C ALA A 539 -22.38 5.14 -25.80
N ARG A 540 -23.58 4.53 -25.87
CA ARG A 540 -24.77 4.96 -25.10
C ARG A 540 -24.56 4.87 -23.59
N THR A 541 -23.73 3.94 -23.13
CA THR A 541 -23.43 3.77 -21.69
C THR A 541 -22.35 4.72 -21.20
N HIS A 542 -21.58 5.33 -22.11
CA HIS A 542 -20.41 6.14 -21.76
C HIS A 542 -20.58 7.64 -22.01
N LEU A 543 -21.42 8.05 -22.95
CA LEU A 543 -21.63 9.46 -23.28
C LEU A 543 -22.74 10.07 -22.41
N ALA A 544 -22.50 11.25 -21.87
CA ALA A 544 -23.50 12.14 -21.28
C ALA A 544 -23.36 13.55 -21.89
N LEU A 545 -24.36 14.43 -21.69
CA LEU A 545 -24.27 15.80 -22.22
C LEU A 545 -23.21 16.62 -21.45
N GLU A 546 -23.16 16.47 -20.14
CA GLU A 546 -22.27 17.20 -19.22
C GLU A 546 -21.53 16.25 -18.29
N ASP A 547 -20.48 16.75 -17.62
CA ASP A 547 -19.83 16.05 -16.53
C ASP A 547 -20.83 15.78 -15.40
N ALA A 548 -20.76 14.60 -14.78
CA ALA A 548 -21.45 14.37 -13.52
C ALA A 548 -20.81 15.28 -12.46
N GLU A 549 -21.51 16.34 -12.06
CA GLU A 549 -21.07 17.16 -10.93
C GLU A 549 -20.95 16.26 -9.69
N ARG A 550 -19.73 16.12 -9.19
CA ARG A 550 -19.51 15.60 -7.84
C ARG A 550 -19.54 16.79 -6.90
N GLY A 551 -20.66 16.93 -6.18
CA GLY A 551 -20.78 17.83 -5.05
C GLY A 551 -19.89 17.40 -3.87
#